data_6fe934d8e914f10ce27b911d9809d51a
#
_entry.id   6fe934d8e914f10ce27b911d9809d51a
#
_cell.length_a   1.000
_cell.length_b   1.000
_cell.length_c   1.000
_cell.angle_alpha   90.00
_cell.angle_beta   90.00
_cell.angle_gamma   90.00
#
_symmetry.space_group_name_H-M   'P 1'
#
loop_
_entity.id
_entity.type
_entity.pdbx_description
1 polymer ?
#
loop_
_entity_poly.entity_id
_entity_poly.type
_entity_poly.pdbx_seq_one_letter_code
_entity_poly.pdbx_strand_id
1 'polypeptide(L)'
;MKNLYIKILLGILIVVSCSKESDEMINQSISEVDQQQTSSSSTNTSTNTSTNTSTNTSTNTSSQTETFDRGTILSNYSENIIIPRYTIFKSSMDNLKNSIETFKSNPNSDNYDLLQNDWIDAYKKWQYIEMFNIGIAEEIMYNLKMNTYPASKERIDNNIDIEQSDLSNPNDWAAQGFPSLDYMMHGIAENKDAVIELYSSNSKYGNYLSTLGNLMSDVTNSVVEDWSSYKDTFNTSIENTATSAFNMMVN
;
A
#
# COMPACT_ATOMS: atom_id res chain seq x y z
N MET A 1 -15.41 -26.61 -60.81
CA MET A 1 -14.12 -27.28 -60.63
C MET A 1 -13.57 -26.90 -59.25
N LYS A 2 -13.34 -27.87 -58.45
CA LYS A 2 -13.01 -27.81 -57.02
C LYS A 2 -11.56 -27.35 -56.83
N ASN A 3 -11.29 -26.42 -55.95
CA ASN A 3 -9.96 -26.24 -55.37
C ASN A 3 -10.08 -26.19 -53.87
N LEU A 4 -9.60 -27.26 -53.28
CA LEU A 4 -9.45 -27.56 -51.88
C LEU A 4 -8.20 -26.88 -51.37
N TYR A 5 -8.33 -25.86 -50.47
CA TYR A 5 -7.16 -25.33 -49.76
C TYR A 5 -7.02 -25.98 -48.40
N ILE A 6 -5.97 -26.75 -48.27
CA ILE A 6 -5.49 -27.32 -47.03
C ILE A 6 -4.92 -26.19 -46.16
N LYS A 7 -5.56 -25.92 -45.02
CA LYS A 7 -5.00 -25.04 -44.01
C LYS A 7 -4.07 -25.85 -43.12
N ILE A 8 -2.78 -25.59 -43.24
CA ILE A 8 -1.75 -26.09 -42.34
C ILE A 8 -1.86 -25.29 -41.05
N LEU A 9 -2.22 -25.99 -39.96
CA LEU A 9 -2.26 -25.46 -38.61
C LEU A 9 -0.83 -25.51 -38.02
N LEU A 10 -0.11 -24.39 -38.04
CA LEU A 10 1.20 -24.28 -37.39
C LEU A 10 0.98 -23.82 -35.95
N GLY A 11 1.01 -24.76 -35.01
CA GLY A 11 0.97 -24.47 -33.59
C GLY A 11 2.29 -23.85 -33.14
N ILE A 12 2.27 -22.58 -32.81
CA ILE A 12 3.40 -21.92 -32.13
C ILE A 12 3.22 -22.11 -30.65
N LEU A 13 4.08 -22.95 -30.07
CA LEU A 13 4.22 -23.13 -28.63
C LEU A 13 5.01 -21.93 -28.09
N ILE A 14 4.32 -20.95 -27.51
CA ILE A 14 5.00 -19.86 -26.80
C ILE A 14 5.36 -20.37 -25.42
N VAL A 15 6.62 -20.66 -25.22
CA VAL A 15 7.21 -20.92 -23.90
C VAL A 15 7.34 -19.57 -23.21
N VAL A 16 6.46 -19.31 -22.25
CA VAL A 16 6.61 -18.14 -21.38
C VAL A 16 7.81 -18.38 -20.48
N SER A 17 8.92 -17.75 -20.81
CA SER A 17 10.09 -17.66 -19.95
C SER A 17 9.74 -16.65 -18.86
N CYS A 18 9.54 -17.12 -17.64
CA CYS A 18 9.42 -16.29 -16.45
C CYS A 18 10.79 -15.63 -16.21
N SER A 19 10.92 -14.33 -16.44
CA SER A 19 12.15 -13.60 -16.19
C SER A 19 12.34 -13.38 -14.68
N LYS A 20 13.51 -13.75 -14.19
CA LYS A 20 13.97 -13.64 -12.79
C LYS A 20 14.34 -12.20 -12.37
N GLU A 21 13.77 -11.19 -12.97
CA GLU A 21 14.20 -9.80 -12.74
C GLU A 21 13.61 -9.14 -11.48
N SER A 22 12.59 -9.73 -10.87
CA SER A 22 11.98 -9.18 -9.65
C SER A 22 12.69 -9.56 -8.35
N ASP A 23 13.52 -10.61 -8.35
CA ASP A 23 14.17 -11.11 -7.14
C ASP A 23 15.51 -10.39 -6.83
N GLU A 24 16.13 -9.74 -7.81
CA GLU A 24 17.40 -9.04 -7.58
C GLU A 24 17.25 -7.70 -6.85
N MET A 25 16.14 -6.98 -7.05
CA MET A 25 15.92 -5.70 -6.35
C MET A 25 15.56 -5.87 -4.87
N ILE A 26 14.98 -6.99 -4.48
CA ILE A 26 14.66 -7.29 -3.09
C ILE A 26 15.92 -7.69 -2.32
N ASN A 27 16.84 -8.41 -2.96
CA ASN A 27 18.08 -8.86 -2.34
C ASN A 27 19.10 -7.73 -2.16
N GLN A 28 19.05 -6.67 -2.99
CA GLN A 28 19.95 -5.53 -2.87
C GLN A 28 19.61 -4.64 -1.68
N SER A 29 18.32 -4.54 -1.31
CA SER A 29 17.87 -3.78 -0.14
C SER A 29 18.16 -4.49 1.19
N ILE A 30 18.28 -5.81 1.18
CA ILE A 30 18.55 -6.61 2.39
C ILE A 30 20.04 -6.68 2.68
N SER A 31 20.92 -6.62 1.66
CA SER A 31 22.37 -6.71 1.84
C SER A 31 23.02 -5.46 2.45
N GLU A 32 22.37 -4.29 2.39
CA GLU A 32 22.91 -3.07 3.01
C GLU A 32 22.59 -2.94 4.50
N VAL A 33 21.61 -3.69 5.04
CA VAL A 33 21.25 -3.66 6.46
C VAL A 33 22.10 -4.61 7.29
N ASP A 34 22.68 -5.68 6.70
CA ASP A 34 23.42 -6.71 7.43
C ASP A 34 24.91 -6.40 7.65
N GLN A 35 25.45 -5.28 7.17
CA GLN A 35 26.88 -4.97 7.29
C GLN A 35 27.25 -4.09 8.49
N GLN A 36 26.32 -3.74 9.39
CA GLN A 36 26.63 -2.88 10.54
C GLN A 36 26.54 -3.55 11.90
N GLN A 37 26.45 -4.88 11.98
CA GLN A 37 26.40 -5.59 13.26
C GLN A 37 27.30 -6.82 13.34
N THR A 38 28.59 -6.65 13.07
CA THR A 38 29.62 -7.65 13.44
C THR A 38 30.90 -7.00 13.95
N SER A 39 30.94 -6.69 15.24
CA SER A 39 32.21 -6.65 15.98
C SER A 39 31.96 -6.71 17.47
N SER A 40 31.87 -7.92 18.02
CA SER A 40 32.50 -8.32 19.31
C SER A 40 32.10 -9.76 19.65
N SER A 41 32.92 -10.71 19.21
CA SER A 41 32.90 -12.07 19.70
C SER A 41 34.16 -12.29 20.51
N SER A 42 34.03 -12.38 21.85
CA SER A 42 35.07 -12.86 22.73
C SER A 42 34.90 -14.35 22.94
N THR A 43 35.88 -15.09 22.47
CA THR A 43 36.04 -16.52 22.66
C THR A 43 36.45 -16.77 24.13
N ASN A 44 35.68 -17.53 24.88
CA ASN A 44 36.16 -18.15 26.12
C ASN A 44 35.96 -19.67 26.08
N THR A 45 37.05 -20.34 25.90
CA THR A 45 37.21 -21.81 26.11
C THR A 45 37.30 -22.07 27.62
N SER A 46 36.43 -22.88 28.20
CA SER A 46 36.57 -23.36 29.57
C SER A 46 36.52 -24.87 29.61
N THR A 47 37.61 -25.40 30.09
CA THR A 47 37.89 -26.80 30.38
C THR A 47 37.17 -27.23 31.67
N ASN A 48 36.48 -28.37 31.64
CA ASN A 48 35.86 -28.99 32.82
C ASN A 48 36.89 -29.59 33.77
N THR A 49 36.77 -29.30 35.06
CA THR A 49 37.26 -30.17 36.12
C THR A 49 36.26 -30.19 37.28
N SER A 50 35.71 -31.37 37.55
CA SER A 50 34.76 -31.61 38.63
C SER A 50 35.47 -31.63 39.98
N THR A 51 34.90 -30.94 40.97
CA THR A 51 35.11 -31.30 42.39
C THR A 51 33.85 -30.92 43.18
N ASN A 52 33.19 -31.93 43.76
CA ASN A 52 32.05 -31.78 44.64
C ASN A 52 32.46 -31.18 45.97
N THR A 53 31.80 -30.09 46.40
CA THR A 53 31.67 -29.74 47.81
C THR A 53 30.31 -29.05 47.98
N SER A 54 29.42 -29.71 48.73
CA SER A 54 28.11 -29.18 49.10
C SER A 54 28.26 -28.09 50.13
N THR A 55 27.86 -26.87 49.80
CA THR A 55 27.56 -25.83 50.77
C THR A 55 26.28 -25.15 50.37
N ASN A 56 25.20 -25.37 51.13
CA ASN A 56 23.93 -24.67 50.93
C ASN A 56 24.14 -23.18 51.24
N THR A 57 24.24 -22.41 50.18
CA THR A 57 24.05 -20.96 50.25
C THR A 57 22.83 -20.65 49.40
N SER A 58 21.72 -20.28 50.05
CA SER A 58 20.54 -19.76 49.37
C SER A 58 20.90 -18.46 48.65
N THR A 59 21.34 -18.57 47.42
CA THR A 59 21.43 -17.42 46.52
C THR A 59 20.04 -17.13 46.02
N ASN A 60 19.45 -16.02 46.47
CA ASN A 60 18.31 -15.42 45.80
C ASN A 60 18.73 -15.10 44.39
N THR A 61 18.48 -16.04 43.46
CA THR A 61 18.44 -15.73 42.05
C THR A 61 17.19 -14.93 41.83
N SER A 62 17.31 -13.61 41.83
CA SER A 62 16.28 -12.75 41.27
C SER A 62 16.13 -13.18 39.80
N SER A 63 15.10 -13.99 39.53
CA SER A 63 14.62 -14.20 38.18
C SER A 63 14.29 -12.81 37.64
N GLN A 64 15.18 -12.23 36.85
CA GLN A 64 14.77 -11.13 35.95
C GLN A 64 13.76 -11.73 35.03
N THR A 65 12.49 -11.56 35.39
CA THR A 65 11.40 -11.70 34.42
C THR A 65 11.67 -10.58 33.42
N GLU A 66 12.21 -10.92 32.26
CA GLU A 66 12.24 -9.96 31.14
C GLU A 66 10.80 -9.55 30.92
N THR A 67 10.47 -8.35 31.35
CA THR A 67 9.15 -7.78 31.12
C THR A 67 9.09 -7.45 29.64
N PHE A 68 8.21 -8.15 28.91
CA PHE A 68 7.94 -7.90 27.50
C PHE A 68 7.56 -6.42 27.33
N ASP A 69 8.42 -5.64 26.68
CA ASP A 69 8.26 -4.21 26.52
C ASP A 69 7.40 -3.90 25.26
N ARG A 70 6.11 -3.77 25.48
CA ARG A 70 5.14 -3.41 24.44
C ARG A 70 5.39 -2.03 23.84
N GLY A 71 5.83 -1.07 24.66
CA GLY A 71 6.11 0.29 24.20
C GLY A 71 7.24 0.35 23.17
N THR A 72 8.34 -0.37 23.44
CA THR A 72 9.45 -0.49 22.48
C THR A 72 9.00 -1.12 21.17
N ILE A 73 8.12 -2.12 21.20
CA ILE A 73 7.56 -2.72 19.98
C ILE A 73 6.73 -1.71 19.19
N LEU A 74 5.81 -1.00 19.86
CA LEU A 74 4.97 0.01 19.20
C LEU A 74 5.81 1.15 18.61
N SER A 75 6.83 1.63 19.34
CA SER A 75 7.75 2.64 18.81
C SER A 75 8.49 2.16 17.57
N ASN A 76 8.95 0.91 17.57
CA ASN A 76 9.58 0.34 16.38
C ASN A 76 8.60 0.24 15.19
N TYR A 77 7.36 -0.17 15.44
CA TYR A 77 6.33 -0.22 14.39
C TYR A 77 6.02 1.17 13.82
N SER A 78 5.76 2.16 14.67
CA SER A 78 5.41 3.50 14.22
C SER A 78 6.54 4.18 13.46
N GLU A 79 7.78 4.10 13.97
CA GLU A 79 8.93 4.84 13.44
C GLU A 79 9.58 4.18 12.23
N ASN A 80 9.66 2.84 12.22
CA ASN A 80 10.41 2.11 11.19
C ASN A 80 9.51 1.41 10.15
N ILE A 81 8.19 1.30 10.41
CA ILE A 81 7.29 0.61 9.50
C ILE A 81 6.16 1.52 9.05
N ILE A 82 5.30 1.99 9.96
CA ILE A 82 4.04 2.66 9.59
C ILE A 82 4.32 4.01 8.93
N ILE A 83 4.98 4.92 9.64
CA ILE A 83 5.23 6.29 9.16
C ILE A 83 6.04 6.30 7.85
N PRO A 84 7.15 5.54 7.71
CA PRO A 84 7.87 5.47 6.45
C PRO A 84 7.03 4.96 5.29
N ARG A 85 6.19 3.93 5.50
CA ARG A 85 5.33 3.38 4.45
C ARG A 85 4.24 4.36 4.01
N TYR A 86 3.59 5.04 4.95
CA TYR A 86 2.65 6.11 4.63
C TYR A 86 3.32 7.27 3.87
N THR A 87 4.55 7.63 4.23
CA THR A 87 5.31 8.67 3.52
C THR A 87 5.61 8.27 2.08
N ILE A 88 6.04 7.02 1.87
CA ILE A 88 6.29 6.47 0.53
C ILE A 88 4.99 6.40 -0.28
N PHE A 89 3.90 5.96 0.33
CA PHE A 89 2.60 5.90 -0.31
C PHE A 89 2.09 7.30 -0.69
N LYS A 90 2.21 8.27 0.21
CA LYS A 90 1.86 9.67 -0.09
C LYS A 90 2.58 10.18 -1.33
N SER A 91 3.88 9.92 -1.44
CA SER A 91 4.65 10.32 -2.63
C SER A 91 4.10 9.70 -3.92
N SER A 92 3.67 8.43 -3.87
CA SER A 92 3.05 7.80 -5.04
C SER A 92 1.65 8.34 -5.34
N MET A 93 0.89 8.75 -4.33
CA MET A 93 -0.38 9.46 -4.53
C MET A 93 -0.19 10.84 -5.15
N ASP A 94 0.86 11.56 -4.77
CA ASP A 94 1.21 12.85 -5.39
C ASP A 94 1.57 12.67 -6.88
N ASN A 95 2.32 11.61 -7.23
CA ASN A 95 2.61 11.27 -8.63
C ASN A 95 1.34 10.91 -9.39
N LEU A 96 0.50 10.03 -8.84
CA LEU A 96 -0.77 9.65 -9.44
C LEU A 96 -1.68 10.86 -9.68
N LYS A 97 -1.81 11.75 -8.71
CA LYS A 97 -2.57 13.00 -8.87
C LYS A 97 -2.00 13.86 -10.01
N ASN A 98 -0.68 13.99 -10.10
CA ASN A 98 -0.03 14.75 -11.17
C ASN A 98 -0.26 14.12 -12.56
N SER A 99 -0.18 12.80 -12.68
CA SER A 99 -0.44 12.11 -13.95
C SER A 99 -1.92 12.17 -14.35
N ILE A 100 -2.85 12.15 -13.38
CA ILE A 100 -4.28 12.42 -13.62
C ILE A 100 -4.47 13.81 -14.22
N GLU A 101 -3.91 14.87 -13.62
CA GLU A 101 -4.05 16.24 -14.13
C GLU A 101 -3.37 16.42 -15.51
N THR A 102 -2.26 15.72 -15.73
CA THR A 102 -1.56 15.71 -17.01
C THR A 102 -2.42 15.05 -18.10
N PHE A 103 -2.98 13.88 -17.84
CA PHE A 103 -3.86 13.18 -18.77
C PHE A 103 -5.16 13.97 -19.02
N LYS A 104 -5.77 14.52 -17.98
CA LYS A 104 -6.96 15.38 -18.08
C LYS A 104 -6.71 16.58 -19.01
N SER A 105 -5.57 17.24 -18.87
CA SER A 105 -5.25 18.44 -19.66
C SER A 105 -4.84 18.14 -21.09
N ASN A 106 -4.27 16.98 -21.35
CA ASN A 106 -3.79 16.54 -22.65
C ASN A 106 -3.96 15.02 -22.82
N PRO A 107 -5.17 14.53 -23.10
CA PRO A 107 -5.44 13.11 -23.32
C PRO A 107 -4.69 12.60 -24.57
N ASN A 108 -3.69 11.76 -24.36
CA ASN A 108 -2.94 11.07 -25.41
C ASN A 108 -2.35 9.76 -24.88
N SER A 109 -1.78 8.96 -25.78
CA SER A 109 -1.25 7.63 -25.45
C SER A 109 -0.18 7.66 -24.36
N ASP A 110 0.78 8.61 -24.43
CA ASP A 110 1.90 8.67 -23.50
C ASP A 110 1.42 9.07 -22.09
N ASN A 111 0.53 10.05 -22.00
CA ASN A 111 -0.04 10.48 -20.73
C ASN A 111 -0.98 9.43 -20.12
N TYR A 112 -1.67 8.64 -20.94
CA TYR A 112 -2.46 7.50 -20.48
C TYR A 112 -1.54 6.42 -19.88
N ASP A 113 -0.44 6.08 -20.55
CA ASP A 113 0.52 5.08 -20.05
C ASP A 113 1.20 5.55 -18.76
N LEU A 114 1.52 6.84 -18.65
CA LEU A 114 2.02 7.43 -17.41
C LEU A 114 1.02 7.28 -16.27
N LEU A 115 -0.24 7.66 -16.50
CA LEU A 115 -1.33 7.53 -15.53
C LEU A 115 -1.51 6.09 -15.07
N GLN A 116 -1.51 5.13 -16.00
CA GLN A 116 -1.63 3.71 -15.70
C GLN A 116 -0.46 3.21 -14.84
N ASN A 117 0.76 3.60 -15.16
CA ASN A 117 1.95 3.22 -14.40
C ASN A 117 1.93 3.79 -12.98
N ASP A 118 1.53 5.05 -12.81
CA ASP A 118 1.44 5.69 -11.51
C ASP A 118 0.29 5.10 -10.66
N TRP A 119 -0.83 4.71 -11.30
CA TRP A 119 -1.90 3.99 -10.63
C TRP A 119 -1.42 2.62 -10.11
N ILE A 120 -0.70 1.84 -10.94
CA ILE A 120 -0.13 0.54 -10.54
C ILE A 120 0.86 0.72 -9.38
N ASP A 121 1.73 1.72 -9.45
CA ASP A 121 2.72 2.01 -8.41
C ASP A 121 2.05 2.39 -7.08
N ALA A 122 1.08 3.30 -7.13
CA ALA A 122 0.33 3.70 -5.96
C ALA A 122 -0.48 2.54 -5.36
N TYR A 123 -1.15 1.73 -6.21
CA TYR A 123 -1.93 0.59 -5.72
C TYR A 123 -1.05 -0.50 -5.08
N LYS A 124 0.15 -0.76 -5.60
CA LYS A 124 1.12 -1.66 -4.96
C LYS A 124 1.55 -1.13 -3.59
N LYS A 125 1.78 0.18 -3.46
CA LYS A 125 2.18 0.79 -2.18
C LYS A 125 1.02 0.85 -1.18
N TRP A 126 -0.22 0.97 -1.67
CA TRP A 126 -1.42 0.83 -0.86
C TRP A 126 -1.45 -0.51 -0.09
N GLN A 127 -1.08 -1.63 -0.73
CA GLN A 127 -1.05 -2.96 -0.12
C GLN A 127 -0.14 -3.03 1.12
N TYR A 128 0.84 -2.14 1.26
CA TYR A 128 1.73 -2.10 2.42
C TYR A 128 1.20 -1.27 3.59
N ILE A 129 0.12 -0.52 3.39
CA ILE A 129 -0.44 0.36 4.43
C ILE A 129 -1.90 0.06 4.77
N GLU A 130 -2.64 -0.63 3.93
CA GLU A 130 -4.08 -0.88 4.13
C GLU A 130 -4.39 -1.60 5.45
N MET A 131 -3.44 -2.38 5.96
CA MET A 131 -3.55 -3.05 7.25
C MET A 131 -3.46 -2.09 8.44
N PHE A 132 -2.90 -0.89 8.27
CA PHE A 132 -2.71 0.09 9.35
C PHE A 132 -3.90 1.06 9.44
N ASN A 133 -5.11 0.51 9.51
CA ASN A 133 -6.34 1.30 9.67
C ASN A 133 -6.55 1.69 11.14
N ILE A 134 -5.67 2.58 11.64
CA ILE A 134 -5.55 2.95 13.06
C ILE A 134 -5.58 4.48 13.17
N GLY A 135 -6.11 5.00 14.30
CA GLY A 135 -6.20 6.44 14.55
C GLY A 135 -7.14 7.12 13.55
N ILE A 136 -6.72 8.25 12.98
CA ILE A 136 -7.54 9.01 12.03
C ILE A 136 -7.94 8.17 10.80
N ALA A 137 -7.12 7.19 10.39
CA ALA A 137 -7.44 6.33 9.25
C ALA A 137 -8.74 5.54 9.49
N GLU A 138 -8.95 5.03 10.71
CA GLU A 138 -10.20 4.38 11.11
C GLU A 138 -11.35 5.39 11.19
N GLU A 139 -11.13 6.53 11.84
CA GLU A 139 -12.17 7.56 12.06
C GLU A 139 -12.75 8.10 10.76
N ILE A 140 -11.89 8.36 9.75
CA ILE A 140 -12.33 8.87 8.45
C ILE A 140 -12.77 7.80 7.46
N MET A 141 -12.80 6.52 7.89
CA MET A 141 -13.13 5.38 7.03
C MET A 141 -12.20 5.28 5.82
N TYR A 142 -10.88 5.47 6.05
CA TYR A 142 -9.87 5.59 5.01
C TYR A 142 -9.87 4.43 4.03
N ASN A 143 -9.90 3.18 4.54
CA ASN A 143 -9.91 1.98 3.69
C ASN A 143 -11.12 1.94 2.76
N LEU A 144 -12.31 2.36 3.23
CA LEU A 144 -13.52 2.39 2.41
C LEU A 144 -13.44 3.47 1.32
N LYS A 145 -12.85 4.62 1.63
CA LYS A 145 -12.66 5.69 0.64
C LYS A 145 -11.61 5.33 -0.41
N MET A 146 -10.60 4.55 -0.03
CA MET A 146 -9.48 4.21 -0.92
C MET A 146 -9.73 2.96 -1.76
N ASN A 147 -10.45 1.95 -1.24
CA ASN A 147 -10.47 0.63 -1.88
C ASN A 147 -11.80 -0.14 -1.66
N THR A 148 -12.95 0.51 -1.86
CA THR A 148 -14.24 -0.20 -1.86
C THR A 148 -14.44 -0.96 -3.16
N TYR A 149 -14.50 -2.28 -3.09
CA TYR A 149 -14.71 -3.18 -4.23
C TYR A 149 -16.02 -3.98 -4.08
N PRO A 150 -16.76 -4.19 -5.19
CA PRO A 150 -16.52 -3.69 -6.54
C PRO A 150 -16.90 -2.22 -6.72
N ALA A 151 -16.27 -1.53 -7.68
CA ALA A 151 -16.72 -0.21 -8.10
C ALA A 151 -18.13 -0.28 -8.70
N SER A 152 -18.95 0.72 -8.40
CA SER A 152 -20.29 0.85 -8.96
C SER A 152 -20.28 1.68 -10.24
N LYS A 153 -20.26 0.98 -11.38
CA LYS A 153 -20.36 1.62 -12.70
C LYS A 153 -21.54 2.61 -12.78
N GLU A 154 -22.73 2.19 -12.34
CA GLU A 154 -23.93 3.02 -12.38
C GLU A 154 -23.76 4.34 -11.61
N ARG A 155 -23.13 4.28 -10.42
CA ARG A 155 -22.86 5.49 -9.62
C ARG A 155 -21.82 6.38 -10.28
N ILE A 156 -20.75 5.80 -10.81
CA ILE A 156 -19.69 6.54 -11.49
C ILE A 156 -20.29 7.28 -12.68
N ASP A 157 -21.02 6.57 -13.54
CA ASP A 157 -21.67 7.16 -14.73
C ASP A 157 -22.64 8.28 -14.32
N ASN A 158 -23.48 8.06 -13.29
CA ASN A 158 -24.38 9.09 -12.77
C ASN A 158 -23.62 10.31 -12.23
N ASN A 159 -22.56 10.08 -11.46
CA ASN A 159 -21.75 11.17 -10.87
C ASN A 159 -21.07 12.00 -11.98
N ILE A 160 -20.62 11.37 -13.06
CA ILE A 160 -20.09 12.06 -14.24
C ILE A 160 -21.17 12.91 -14.90
N ASP A 161 -22.36 12.34 -15.11
CA ASP A 161 -23.47 13.02 -15.80
C ASP A 161 -23.93 14.28 -15.07
N ILE A 162 -24.06 14.21 -13.73
CA ILE A 162 -24.46 15.34 -12.90
C ILE A 162 -23.29 16.21 -12.44
N GLU A 163 -22.05 15.90 -12.86
CA GLU A 163 -20.81 16.56 -12.47
C GLU A 163 -20.62 16.63 -10.93
N GLN A 164 -20.91 15.51 -10.26
CA GLN A 164 -20.75 15.38 -8.81
C GLN A 164 -19.29 15.47 -8.40
N SER A 165 -18.97 16.41 -7.52
CA SER A 165 -17.62 16.62 -6.99
C SER A 165 -17.49 16.30 -5.48
N ASP A 166 -18.61 16.26 -4.76
CA ASP A 166 -18.64 15.88 -3.33
C ASP A 166 -19.02 14.41 -3.19
N LEU A 167 -18.04 13.56 -2.92
CA LEU A 167 -18.20 12.12 -2.69
C LEU A 167 -18.07 11.74 -1.19
N SER A 168 -18.36 12.69 -0.31
CA SER A 168 -18.27 12.46 1.15
C SER A 168 -19.37 11.53 1.68
N ASN A 169 -20.47 11.37 0.93
CA ASN A 169 -21.57 10.49 1.31
C ASN A 169 -21.11 9.03 1.27
N PRO A 170 -21.36 8.21 2.32
CA PRO A 170 -21.07 6.78 2.33
C PRO A 170 -21.63 5.99 1.13
N ASN A 171 -22.73 6.46 0.54
CA ASN A 171 -23.27 5.87 -0.68
C ASN A 171 -22.31 5.99 -1.89
N ASP A 172 -21.37 6.91 -1.88
CA ASP A 172 -20.42 7.14 -2.98
C ASP A 172 -19.10 6.38 -2.80
N TRP A 173 -18.91 5.62 -1.71
CA TRP A 173 -17.67 4.85 -1.52
C TRP A 173 -17.38 3.87 -2.65
N ALA A 174 -18.42 3.26 -3.24
CA ALA A 174 -18.26 2.41 -4.42
C ALA A 174 -18.06 3.18 -5.74
N ALA A 175 -17.99 4.51 -5.69
CA ALA A 175 -17.73 5.39 -6.83
C ALA A 175 -16.44 6.20 -6.64
N GLN A 176 -15.57 5.82 -5.70
CA GLN A 176 -14.28 6.47 -5.44
C GLN A 176 -13.18 5.43 -5.17
N GLY A 177 -11.94 5.90 -4.98
CA GLY A 177 -10.81 5.04 -4.67
C GLY A 177 -10.22 4.32 -5.88
N PHE A 178 -9.30 3.41 -5.61
CA PHE A 178 -8.56 2.66 -6.64
C PHE A 178 -9.44 1.88 -7.62
N PRO A 179 -10.52 1.18 -7.18
CA PRO A 179 -11.38 0.46 -8.12
C PRO A 179 -12.13 1.39 -9.08
N SER A 180 -12.49 2.59 -8.63
CA SER A 180 -13.14 3.58 -9.50
C SER A 180 -12.16 4.21 -10.48
N LEU A 181 -10.91 4.47 -10.08
CA LEU A 181 -9.86 4.89 -11.00
C LEU A 181 -9.58 3.82 -12.06
N ASP A 182 -9.54 2.54 -11.65
CA ASP A 182 -9.38 1.42 -12.59
C ASP A 182 -10.51 1.39 -13.64
N TYR A 183 -11.76 1.52 -13.17
CA TYR A 183 -12.90 1.60 -14.08
C TYR A 183 -12.80 2.81 -15.05
N MET A 184 -12.41 3.98 -14.56
CA MET A 184 -12.24 5.18 -15.37
C MET A 184 -11.15 5.06 -16.44
N MET A 185 -10.15 4.20 -16.22
CA MET A 185 -9.09 3.95 -17.20
C MET A 185 -9.38 2.77 -18.11
N HIS A 186 -9.93 1.67 -17.59
CA HIS A 186 -9.98 0.41 -18.30
C HIS A 186 -11.40 -0.09 -18.59
N GLY A 187 -12.41 0.41 -17.85
CA GLY A 187 -13.80 -0.06 -17.95
C GLY A 187 -14.78 0.93 -18.58
N ILE A 188 -14.39 2.20 -18.73
CA ILE A 188 -15.27 3.27 -19.20
C ILE A 188 -15.51 3.24 -20.73
N ALA A 189 -14.57 2.65 -21.50
CA ALA A 189 -14.65 2.47 -22.93
C ALA A 189 -13.99 1.14 -23.35
N GLU A 190 -14.15 0.75 -24.62
CA GLU A 190 -13.75 -0.59 -25.11
C GLU A 190 -12.23 -0.82 -25.14
N ASN A 191 -11.44 0.23 -25.30
CA ASN A 191 -9.99 0.15 -25.42
C ASN A 191 -9.35 1.51 -25.16
N LYS A 192 -8.01 1.53 -25.08
CA LYS A 192 -7.21 2.72 -24.80
C LYS A 192 -7.52 3.91 -25.71
N ASP A 193 -7.63 3.68 -27.03
CA ASP A 193 -7.87 4.75 -27.98
C ASP A 193 -9.27 5.37 -27.77
N ALA A 194 -10.27 4.53 -27.50
CA ALA A 194 -11.62 4.98 -27.18
C ALA A 194 -11.69 5.75 -25.85
N VAL A 195 -10.90 5.37 -24.84
CA VAL A 195 -10.75 6.14 -23.60
C VAL A 195 -10.17 7.53 -23.92
N ILE A 196 -9.06 7.60 -24.65
CA ILE A 196 -8.41 8.87 -25.01
C ILE A 196 -9.37 9.77 -25.79
N GLU A 197 -10.11 9.23 -26.75
CA GLU A 197 -11.12 9.99 -27.51
C GLU A 197 -12.24 10.51 -26.59
N LEU A 198 -12.72 9.67 -25.66
CA LEU A 198 -13.77 10.03 -24.71
C LEU A 198 -13.33 11.23 -23.84
N TYR A 199 -12.13 11.17 -23.29
CA TYR A 199 -11.56 12.25 -22.45
C TYR A 199 -11.25 13.52 -23.25
N SER A 200 -10.87 13.38 -24.52
CA SER A 200 -10.62 14.50 -25.42
C SER A 200 -11.90 15.22 -25.84
N SER A 201 -12.99 14.48 -26.00
CA SER A 201 -14.28 15.01 -26.52
C SER A 201 -15.20 15.53 -25.42
N ASN A 202 -15.03 15.06 -24.14
CA ASN A 202 -15.93 15.42 -23.05
C ASN A 202 -15.17 15.60 -21.73
N SER A 203 -15.03 16.84 -21.31
CA SER A 203 -14.30 17.23 -20.10
C SER A 203 -14.87 16.68 -18.79
N LYS A 204 -16.13 16.23 -18.74
CA LYS A 204 -16.75 15.66 -17.54
C LYS A 204 -15.97 14.44 -17.02
N TYR A 205 -15.46 13.59 -17.91
CA TYR A 205 -14.66 12.43 -17.56
C TYR A 205 -13.35 12.84 -16.87
N GLY A 206 -12.63 13.80 -17.45
CA GLY A 206 -11.42 14.35 -16.87
C GLY A 206 -11.67 15.07 -15.53
N ASN A 207 -12.78 15.76 -15.39
CA ASN A 207 -13.16 16.41 -14.14
C ASN A 207 -13.43 15.38 -13.03
N TYR A 208 -14.16 14.30 -13.34
CA TYR A 208 -14.43 13.26 -12.36
C TYR A 208 -13.17 12.48 -11.97
N LEU A 209 -12.32 12.15 -12.94
CA LEU A 209 -11.00 11.53 -12.67
C LEU A 209 -10.15 12.40 -11.72
N SER A 210 -10.11 13.71 -11.97
CA SER A 210 -9.43 14.69 -11.12
C SER A 210 -10.04 14.75 -9.71
N THR A 211 -11.38 14.70 -9.59
CA THR A 211 -12.06 14.62 -8.30
C THR A 211 -11.62 13.41 -7.50
N LEU A 212 -11.55 12.22 -8.13
CA LEU A 212 -11.08 11.00 -7.47
C LEU A 212 -9.64 11.14 -6.98
N GLY A 213 -8.72 11.60 -7.82
CA GLY A 213 -7.32 11.80 -7.48
C GLY A 213 -7.13 12.80 -6.33
N ASN A 214 -7.86 13.90 -6.34
CA ASN A 214 -7.83 14.90 -5.29
C ASN A 214 -8.32 14.33 -3.95
N LEU A 215 -9.49 13.69 -3.92
CA LEU A 215 -10.03 13.09 -2.70
C LEU A 215 -9.09 12.06 -2.09
N MET A 216 -8.53 11.15 -2.91
CA MET A 216 -7.59 10.14 -2.44
C MET A 216 -6.30 10.76 -1.89
N SER A 217 -5.78 11.81 -2.54
CA SER A 217 -4.62 12.56 -2.06
C SER A 217 -4.91 13.28 -0.75
N ASP A 218 -6.07 13.95 -0.63
CA ASP A 218 -6.43 14.74 0.55
C ASP A 218 -6.64 13.85 1.78
N VAL A 219 -7.35 12.72 1.65
CA VAL A 219 -7.51 11.78 2.77
C VAL A 219 -6.18 11.12 3.17
N THR A 220 -5.30 10.85 2.19
CA THR A 220 -3.94 10.36 2.47
C THR A 220 -3.11 11.38 3.24
N ASN A 221 -3.16 12.65 2.83
CA ASN A 221 -2.47 13.73 3.53
C ASN A 221 -2.96 13.85 4.99
N SER A 222 -4.28 13.78 5.22
CA SER A 222 -4.84 13.81 6.56
C SER A 222 -4.29 12.71 7.45
N VAL A 223 -4.17 11.47 6.93
CA VAL A 223 -3.61 10.35 7.69
C VAL A 223 -2.12 10.55 7.98
N VAL A 224 -1.34 11.00 6.99
CA VAL A 224 0.10 11.26 7.17
C VAL A 224 0.36 12.37 8.18
N GLU A 225 -0.41 13.45 8.13
CA GLU A 225 -0.30 14.58 9.05
C GLU A 225 -0.67 14.17 10.48
N ASP A 226 -1.72 13.37 10.66
CA ASP A 226 -2.15 12.89 11.97
C ASP A 226 -1.06 12.08 12.66
N TRP A 227 -0.35 11.22 11.94
CA TRP A 227 0.75 10.40 12.50
C TRP A 227 1.83 11.25 13.16
N SER A 228 2.02 12.51 12.80
CA SER A 228 2.98 13.41 13.43
C SER A 228 2.65 13.69 14.91
N SER A 229 1.36 13.69 15.25
CA SER A 229 0.84 13.92 16.61
C SER A 229 0.36 12.65 17.29
N TYR A 230 -0.21 11.71 16.54
CA TYR A 230 -0.77 10.46 17.07
C TYR A 230 0.29 9.45 17.51
N LYS A 231 1.51 9.52 16.95
CA LYS A 231 2.61 8.59 17.23
C LYS A 231 2.85 8.37 18.73
N ASP A 232 2.88 9.44 19.52
CA ASP A 232 3.16 9.35 20.96
C ASP A 232 2.01 8.64 21.70
N THR A 233 0.77 8.92 21.33
CA THR A 233 -0.41 8.22 21.85
C THR A 233 -0.37 6.73 21.49
N PHE A 234 -0.06 6.41 20.24
CA PHE A 234 0.10 5.04 19.76
C PHE A 234 1.17 4.29 20.54
N ASN A 235 2.38 4.87 20.70
CA ASN A 235 3.52 4.24 21.35
C ASN A 235 3.28 3.95 22.84
N THR A 236 2.42 4.72 23.49
CA THR A 236 2.09 4.56 24.92
C THR A 236 0.83 3.72 25.17
N SER A 237 0.12 3.32 24.14
CA SER A 237 -1.12 2.52 24.24
C SER A 237 -0.84 1.04 24.41
N ILE A 238 -0.33 0.67 25.59
CA ILE A 238 0.18 -0.67 25.94
C ILE A 238 -0.76 -1.49 26.83
N GLU A 239 -1.91 -0.95 27.17
CA GLU A 239 -2.89 -1.55 28.08
C GLU A 239 -3.38 -2.92 27.55
N ASN A 240 -3.88 -3.74 28.46
CA ASN A 240 -4.47 -5.02 28.09
C ASN A 240 -5.97 -4.89 27.79
N THR A 241 -6.31 -4.00 26.86
CA THR A 241 -7.67 -3.74 26.37
C THR A 241 -7.77 -4.04 24.88
N ALA A 242 -8.94 -4.41 24.40
CA ALA A 242 -9.16 -4.71 22.99
C ALA A 242 -8.84 -3.50 22.07
N THR A 243 -8.96 -2.29 22.59
CA THR A 243 -8.76 -1.03 21.87
C THR A 243 -7.36 -0.45 22.02
N SER A 244 -6.45 -1.11 22.78
CA SER A 244 -5.05 -0.65 22.86
C SER A 244 -4.35 -0.86 21.52
N ALA A 245 -3.44 0.06 21.17
CA ALA A 245 -2.68 -0.02 19.93
C ALA A 245 -1.92 -1.37 19.82
N PHE A 246 -1.37 -1.86 20.94
CA PHE A 246 -0.68 -3.14 20.95
C PHE A 246 -1.60 -4.31 20.53
N ASN A 247 -2.81 -4.38 21.09
CA ASN A 247 -3.75 -5.46 20.77
C ASN A 247 -4.34 -5.31 19.36
N MET A 248 -4.56 -4.08 18.88
CA MET A 248 -4.99 -3.81 17.50
C MET A 248 -3.93 -4.23 16.46
N MET A 249 -2.65 -4.19 16.81
CA MET A 249 -1.56 -4.59 15.90
C MET A 249 -1.35 -6.10 15.82
N VAL A 250 -1.82 -6.88 16.80
CA VAL A 250 -1.60 -8.35 16.86
C VAL A 250 -2.86 -9.17 16.55
N ASN A 251 -4.01 -8.54 16.38
CA ASN A 251 -5.26 -9.15 15.96
C ASN A 251 -5.51 -9.00 14.45
#